data_53b0bd1031bde301349aebd2bffeb553
#
_entry.id   53b0bd1031bde301349aebd2bffeb553
#
_cell.length_a   1.000
_cell.length_b   1.000
_cell.length_c   1.000
_cell.angle_alpha   90.00
_cell.angle_beta   90.00
_cell.angle_gamma   90.00
#
_symmetry.space_group_name_H-M   'P 1'
#
loop_
_entity.id
_entity.type
_entity.pdbx_description
1 polymer ?
#
loop_
_entity_poly.entity_id
_entity_poly.type
_entity_poly.pdbx_seq_one_letter_code
_entity_poly.pdbx_strand_id
1 'polypeptide(L)'
;MEDRTIDILIGQGVGTKSVKLSISPFTLIGATTRTGLLTSALRDRFGIPCKLNYYEDPELKTIALRSSSILGYTLTDSASDEIAKRSRRTPRIVNRLVRRVSDFAIVKGESEISHETAKYALTQLGIDEAGLDEMDRKILSVIIDHYDGGPVGVKTIAISVGEETNTIEE
;
A
#
# COMPACT_ATOMS: atom_id res chain seq x y z
N MET A 1 8.28 22.44 -17.35
CA MET A 1 7.82 21.31 -18.19
C MET A 1 7.66 21.72 -19.65
N GLU A 2 7.00 22.82 -19.92
CA GLU A 2 6.77 23.33 -21.30
C GLU A 2 8.07 23.72 -22.01
N ASP A 3 9.01 24.33 -21.30
CA ASP A 3 10.28 24.82 -21.86
C ASP A 3 11.37 23.76 -22.00
N ARG A 4 11.08 22.51 -21.59
CA ARG A 4 12.03 21.39 -21.62
C ARG A 4 13.41 21.74 -21.05
N THR A 5 13.43 22.52 -19.98
CA THR A 5 14.64 22.90 -19.25
C THR A 5 14.49 22.59 -17.77
N ILE A 6 15.59 22.18 -17.15
CA ILE A 6 15.75 22.09 -15.70
C ILE A 6 16.78 23.10 -15.26
N ASP A 7 16.42 23.91 -14.25
CA ASP A 7 17.36 24.79 -13.57
C ASP A 7 18.03 24.02 -12.43
N ILE A 8 19.33 23.83 -12.51
CA ILE A 8 20.14 23.21 -11.47
C ILE A 8 20.91 24.31 -10.74
N LEU A 9 20.70 24.39 -9.43
CA LEU A 9 21.44 25.30 -8.56
C LEU A 9 22.78 24.65 -8.17
N ILE A 10 23.91 25.25 -8.54
CA ILE A 10 25.24 24.80 -8.21
C ILE A 10 25.86 25.77 -7.22
N GLY A 11 26.29 25.26 -6.05
CA GLY A 11 26.89 26.05 -4.97
C GLY A 11 25.97 26.22 -3.76
N GLN A 12 26.54 26.68 -2.66
CA GLN A 12 25.83 27.04 -1.43
C GLN A 12 26.11 28.50 -1.07
N GLY A 13 25.09 29.22 -0.61
CA GLY A 13 25.23 30.62 -0.16
C GLY A 13 25.20 31.65 -1.28
N VAL A 14 25.85 32.81 -1.05
CA VAL A 14 25.79 34.00 -1.90
C VAL A 14 26.37 33.83 -3.32
N GLY A 15 27.02 32.69 -3.61
CA GLY A 15 27.61 32.36 -4.91
C GLY A 15 26.84 31.31 -5.74
N THR A 16 25.60 31.00 -5.40
CA THR A 16 24.80 30.00 -6.11
C THR A 16 24.56 30.41 -7.56
N LYS A 17 24.98 29.58 -8.51
CA LYS A 17 24.74 29.77 -9.96
C LYS A 17 23.63 28.83 -10.41
N SER A 18 22.67 29.33 -11.17
CA SER A 18 21.69 28.52 -11.87
C SER A 18 22.20 28.15 -13.24
N VAL A 19 22.24 26.87 -13.56
CA VAL A 19 22.57 26.35 -14.88
C VAL A 19 21.33 25.71 -15.48
N LYS A 20 20.93 26.18 -16.66
CA LYS A 20 19.80 25.62 -17.42
C LYS A 20 20.28 24.47 -18.27
N LEU A 21 19.72 23.28 -18.04
CA LEU A 21 19.93 22.11 -18.86
C LEU A 21 18.72 21.82 -19.74
N SER A 22 18.94 21.65 -21.03
CA SER A 22 17.91 21.21 -21.97
C SER A 22 17.65 19.71 -21.80
N ILE A 23 16.37 19.33 -21.80
CA ILE A 23 15.94 17.94 -21.65
C ILE A 23 15.28 17.50 -22.95
N SER A 24 15.60 16.26 -23.37
CA SER A 24 14.90 15.62 -24.50
C SER A 24 13.40 15.49 -24.19
N PRO A 25 12.53 15.41 -25.22
CA PRO A 25 11.11 15.13 -25.02
C PRO A 25 10.91 13.88 -24.14
N PHE A 26 10.04 13.99 -23.13
CA PHE A 26 9.72 12.90 -22.21
C PHE A 26 8.24 12.90 -21.86
N THR A 27 7.73 11.77 -21.41
CA THR A 27 6.41 11.65 -20.81
C THR A 27 6.55 11.63 -19.30
N LEU A 28 5.86 12.54 -18.63
CA LEU A 28 5.83 12.59 -17.17
C LEU A 28 4.60 11.86 -16.64
N ILE A 29 4.83 10.87 -15.80
CA ILE A 29 3.77 10.15 -15.09
C ILE A 29 3.94 10.45 -13.61
N GLY A 30 2.89 10.96 -12.98
CA GLY A 30 2.84 11.22 -11.54
C GLY A 30 1.74 10.41 -10.88
N ALA A 31 1.97 9.98 -9.65
CA ALA A 31 0.97 9.32 -8.81
C ALA A 31 0.97 9.95 -7.41
N THR A 32 -0.20 10.13 -6.84
CA THR A 32 -0.37 10.64 -5.48
C THR A 32 -1.68 10.14 -4.87
N THR A 33 -1.67 9.89 -3.58
CA THR A 33 -2.89 9.65 -2.79
C THR A 33 -3.51 10.97 -2.28
N ARG A 34 -2.74 12.08 -2.30
CA ARG A 34 -3.12 13.39 -1.76
C ARG A 34 -3.30 14.41 -2.89
N THR A 35 -4.31 14.24 -3.72
CA THR A 35 -4.60 15.16 -4.83
C THR A 35 -4.89 16.58 -4.38
N GLY A 36 -5.41 16.78 -3.15
CA GLY A 36 -5.67 18.08 -2.57
C GLY A 36 -4.41 18.92 -2.29
N LEU A 37 -3.23 18.30 -2.18
CA LEU A 37 -1.96 19.00 -2.02
C LEU A 37 -1.36 19.49 -3.35
N LEU A 38 -1.89 19.03 -4.48
CA LEU A 38 -1.46 19.50 -5.79
C LEU A 38 -2.15 20.84 -6.09
N THR A 39 -1.35 21.84 -6.46
CA THR A 39 -1.89 23.12 -6.95
C THR A 39 -2.70 22.89 -8.24
N SER A 40 -3.72 23.72 -8.48
CA SER A 40 -4.48 23.68 -9.73
C SER A 40 -3.56 23.78 -10.95
N ALA A 41 -2.61 24.73 -10.93
CA ALA A 41 -1.64 24.92 -12.00
C ALA A 41 -0.80 23.66 -12.32
N LEU A 42 -0.47 22.84 -11.32
CA LEU A 42 0.23 21.59 -11.55
C LEU A 42 -0.71 20.51 -12.10
N ARG A 43 -1.93 20.41 -11.58
CA ARG A 43 -2.94 19.46 -12.08
C ARG A 43 -3.28 19.70 -13.54
N ASP A 44 -3.46 20.99 -13.93
CA ASP A 44 -3.83 21.38 -15.28
C ASP A 44 -2.73 21.08 -16.33
N ARG A 45 -1.48 20.89 -15.86
CA ARG A 45 -0.35 20.48 -16.72
C ARG A 45 -0.31 18.98 -17.00
N PHE A 46 -1.05 18.17 -16.24
CA PHE A 46 -1.24 16.76 -16.55
C PHE A 46 -2.47 16.60 -17.44
N GLY A 47 -2.24 16.30 -18.73
CA GLY A 47 -3.31 16.21 -19.72
C GLY A 47 -4.27 15.03 -19.54
N ILE A 48 -3.88 14.00 -18.78
CA ILE A 48 -4.66 12.77 -18.62
C ILE A 48 -4.71 12.40 -17.11
N PRO A 49 -5.77 12.81 -16.41
CA PRO A 49 -6.00 12.35 -15.04
C PRO A 49 -6.59 10.94 -15.04
N CYS A 50 -5.95 10.02 -14.35
CA CYS A 50 -6.43 8.67 -14.15
C CYS A 50 -6.73 8.43 -12.67
N LYS A 51 -7.88 7.81 -12.38
CA LYS A 51 -8.22 7.33 -11.04
C LYS A 51 -8.04 5.82 -11.00
N LEU A 52 -7.21 5.34 -10.08
CA LEU A 52 -7.07 3.91 -9.82
C LEU A 52 -8.12 3.49 -8.79
N ASN A 53 -8.83 2.41 -9.08
CA ASN A 53 -9.77 1.79 -8.16
C ASN A 53 -9.07 0.68 -7.37
N TYR A 54 -9.73 0.22 -6.32
CA TYR A 54 -9.33 -1.01 -5.63
C TYR A 54 -9.47 -2.20 -6.56
N TYR A 55 -8.61 -3.19 -6.36
CA TYR A 55 -8.65 -4.45 -7.10
C TYR A 55 -9.77 -5.35 -6.59
N GLU A 56 -10.28 -6.21 -7.47
CA GLU A 56 -11.19 -7.28 -7.10
C GLU A 56 -10.42 -8.56 -6.72
N ASP A 57 -11.05 -9.45 -5.95
CA ASP A 57 -10.40 -10.65 -5.43
C ASP A 57 -9.75 -11.53 -6.53
N PRO A 58 -10.35 -11.76 -7.72
CA PRO A 58 -9.71 -12.53 -8.78
C PRO A 58 -8.42 -11.90 -9.31
N GLU A 59 -8.35 -10.57 -9.37
CA GLU A 59 -7.17 -9.85 -9.80
C GLU A 59 -6.05 -9.97 -8.74
N LEU A 60 -6.41 -9.86 -7.46
CA LEU A 60 -5.49 -10.03 -6.34
C LEU A 60 -4.96 -11.46 -6.24
N LYS A 61 -5.81 -12.45 -6.50
CA LYS A 61 -5.42 -13.86 -6.64
C LYS A 61 -4.37 -14.04 -7.73
N THR A 62 -4.59 -13.44 -8.90
CA THR A 62 -3.61 -13.47 -9.99
C THR A 62 -2.27 -12.87 -9.58
N ILE A 63 -2.31 -11.75 -8.84
CA ILE A 63 -1.10 -11.12 -8.29
C ILE A 63 -0.41 -12.03 -7.28
N ALA A 64 -1.16 -12.71 -6.39
CA ALA A 64 -0.62 -13.62 -5.39
C ALA A 64 0.11 -14.79 -6.05
N LEU A 65 -0.51 -15.45 -7.03
CA LEU A 65 0.08 -16.56 -7.79
C LEU A 65 1.37 -16.14 -8.50
N ARG A 66 1.35 -14.98 -9.19
CA ARG A 66 2.53 -14.45 -9.86
C ARG A 66 3.66 -14.15 -8.86
N SER A 67 3.34 -13.48 -7.77
CA SER A 67 4.33 -13.08 -6.77
C SER A 67 4.97 -14.26 -6.07
N SER A 68 4.18 -15.29 -5.76
CA SER A 68 4.67 -16.55 -5.20
C SER A 68 5.63 -17.26 -6.17
N SER A 69 5.25 -17.35 -7.45
CA SER A 69 6.11 -17.95 -8.49
C SER A 69 7.46 -17.24 -8.61
N ILE A 70 7.49 -15.89 -8.52
CA ILE A 70 8.74 -15.11 -8.54
C ILE A 70 9.61 -15.43 -7.32
N LEU A 71 8.99 -15.74 -6.17
CA LEU A 71 9.70 -16.15 -4.95
C LEU A 71 10.12 -17.64 -4.96
N GLY A 72 9.77 -18.39 -6.00
CA GLY A 72 10.10 -19.81 -6.14
C GLY A 72 9.15 -20.78 -5.43
N TYR A 73 7.94 -20.31 -5.07
CA TYR A 73 6.90 -21.13 -4.41
C TYR A 73 5.67 -21.29 -5.28
N THR A 74 5.01 -22.42 -5.13
CA THR A 74 3.67 -22.65 -5.70
C THR A 74 2.62 -22.40 -4.62
N LEU A 75 1.59 -21.61 -4.94
CA LEU A 75 0.39 -21.50 -4.11
C LEU A 75 -0.68 -22.41 -4.66
N THR A 76 -1.36 -23.17 -3.78
CA THR A 76 -2.61 -23.79 -4.17
C THR A 76 -3.68 -22.73 -4.48
N ASP A 77 -4.68 -23.11 -5.25
CA ASP A 77 -5.77 -22.22 -5.64
C ASP A 77 -6.47 -21.61 -4.40
N SER A 78 -6.79 -22.46 -3.41
CA SER A 78 -7.40 -22.06 -2.15
C SER A 78 -6.49 -21.19 -1.25
N ALA A 79 -5.16 -21.41 -1.28
CA ALA A 79 -4.22 -20.55 -0.57
C ALA A 79 -4.17 -19.15 -1.19
N SER A 80 -4.19 -19.07 -2.52
CA SER A 80 -4.21 -17.78 -3.22
C SER A 80 -5.50 -17.01 -2.98
N ASP A 81 -6.66 -17.68 -2.91
CA ASP A 81 -7.94 -17.08 -2.52
C ASP A 81 -7.91 -16.53 -1.10
N GLU A 82 -7.35 -17.28 -0.16
CA GLU A 82 -7.24 -16.87 1.25
C GLU A 82 -6.38 -15.60 1.41
N ILE A 83 -5.25 -15.54 0.70
CA ILE A 83 -4.39 -14.34 0.69
C ILE A 83 -5.10 -13.15 0.03
N ALA A 84 -5.77 -13.37 -1.10
CA ALA A 84 -6.49 -12.32 -1.82
C ALA A 84 -7.57 -11.68 -0.94
N LYS A 85 -8.43 -12.47 -0.30
CA LYS A 85 -9.49 -12.01 0.60
C LYS A 85 -8.97 -11.14 1.74
N ARG A 86 -7.85 -11.51 2.36
CA ARG A 86 -7.27 -10.77 3.50
C ARG A 86 -6.36 -9.60 3.08
N SER A 87 -6.25 -9.32 1.79
CA SER A 87 -5.36 -8.27 1.27
C SER A 87 -5.99 -6.87 1.20
N ARG A 88 -7.22 -6.72 1.67
CA ARG A 88 -7.95 -5.42 1.67
C ARG A 88 -7.94 -4.74 0.30
N ARG A 89 -8.10 -5.51 -0.76
CA ARG A 89 -8.18 -5.06 -2.16
C ARG A 89 -6.96 -4.27 -2.65
N THR A 90 -5.78 -4.52 -2.03
CA THR A 90 -4.56 -3.77 -2.27
C THR A 90 -3.40 -4.66 -2.71
N PRO A 91 -2.83 -4.49 -3.91
CA PRO A 91 -1.70 -5.29 -4.41
C PRO A 91 -0.45 -5.27 -3.51
N ARG A 92 -0.17 -4.13 -2.87
CA ARG A 92 0.95 -4.00 -1.93
C ARG A 92 0.78 -4.97 -0.76
N ILE A 93 -0.46 -5.10 -0.24
CA ILE A 93 -0.75 -6.01 0.87
C ILE A 93 -0.65 -7.45 0.39
N VAL A 94 -1.20 -7.81 -0.78
CA VAL A 94 -1.01 -9.16 -1.37
C VAL A 94 0.46 -9.53 -1.39
N ASN A 95 1.31 -8.70 -1.97
CA ASN A 95 2.74 -8.97 -2.08
C ASN A 95 3.42 -9.14 -0.71
N ARG A 96 3.01 -8.33 0.27
CA ARG A 96 3.49 -8.46 1.65
C ARG A 96 3.06 -9.77 2.26
N LEU A 97 1.77 -10.15 2.11
CA LEU A 97 1.24 -11.39 2.66
C LEU A 97 1.86 -12.63 2.02
N VAL A 98 1.98 -12.66 0.68
CA VAL A 98 2.65 -13.76 -0.04
C VAL A 98 4.05 -13.97 0.51
N ARG A 99 4.84 -12.90 0.65
CA ARG A 99 6.21 -13.00 1.19
C ARG A 99 6.21 -13.57 2.60
N ARG A 100 5.32 -13.07 3.48
CA ARG A 100 5.25 -13.56 4.87
C ARG A 100 4.80 -15.02 4.95
N VAL A 101 3.78 -15.40 4.18
CA VAL A 101 3.33 -16.79 4.11
C VAL A 101 4.44 -17.71 3.58
N SER A 102 5.23 -17.23 2.60
CA SER A 102 6.40 -17.98 2.12
C SER A 102 7.46 -18.19 3.21
N ASP A 103 7.68 -17.22 4.11
CA ASP A 103 8.61 -17.39 5.24
C ASP A 103 8.19 -18.60 6.13
N PHE A 104 6.88 -18.77 6.36
CA PHE A 104 6.36 -19.91 7.12
C PHE A 104 6.53 -21.25 6.37
N ALA A 105 6.35 -21.24 5.05
CA ALA A 105 6.56 -22.42 4.21
C ALA A 105 8.04 -22.87 4.23
N ILE A 106 8.99 -21.90 4.20
CA ILE A 106 10.42 -22.18 4.36
C ILE A 106 10.69 -22.96 5.66
N VAL A 107 10.17 -22.46 6.77
CA VAL A 107 10.38 -23.07 8.09
C VAL A 107 9.81 -24.49 8.14
N LYS A 108 8.71 -24.74 7.42
CA LYS A 108 8.10 -26.08 7.31
C LYS A 108 8.76 -27.00 6.26
N GLY A 109 9.65 -26.46 5.42
CA GLY A 109 10.26 -27.18 4.31
C GLY A 109 9.28 -27.49 3.16
N GLU A 110 8.22 -26.70 3.01
CA GLU A 110 7.19 -26.85 1.98
C GLU A 110 7.57 -26.04 0.74
N SER A 111 7.53 -26.66 -0.45
CA SER A 111 7.69 -25.98 -1.75
C SER A 111 6.34 -25.51 -2.33
N GLU A 112 5.26 -26.16 -1.91
CA GLU A 112 3.88 -25.82 -2.25
C GLU A 112 3.15 -25.34 -0.99
N ILE A 113 2.60 -24.14 -1.05
CA ILE A 113 1.90 -23.50 0.06
C ILE A 113 0.42 -23.89 0.00
N SER A 114 -0.01 -24.71 0.92
CA SER A 114 -1.40 -25.13 1.06
C SER A 114 -2.28 -24.05 1.70
N HIS A 115 -3.60 -24.25 1.61
CA HIS A 115 -4.57 -23.39 2.31
C HIS A 115 -4.32 -23.36 3.82
N GLU A 116 -4.02 -24.52 4.42
CA GLU A 116 -3.76 -24.67 5.85
C GLU A 116 -2.51 -23.88 6.26
N THR A 117 -1.45 -23.95 5.48
CA THR A 117 -0.22 -23.19 5.74
C THR A 117 -0.45 -21.69 5.58
N ALA A 118 -1.18 -21.28 4.55
CA ALA A 118 -1.53 -19.86 4.37
C ALA A 118 -2.39 -19.34 5.53
N LYS A 119 -3.46 -20.06 5.89
CA LYS A 119 -4.35 -19.70 7.00
C LYS A 119 -3.62 -19.63 8.34
N TYR A 120 -2.79 -20.64 8.63
CA TYR A 120 -1.95 -20.66 9.83
C TYR A 120 -1.02 -19.44 9.89
N ALA A 121 -0.28 -19.18 8.81
CA ALA A 121 0.64 -18.04 8.74
C ALA A 121 -0.07 -16.71 8.95
N LEU A 122 -1.21 -16.48 8.29
CA LEU A 122 -2.00 -15.26 8.43
C LEU A 122 -2.52 -15.07 9.86
N THR A 123 -2.95 -16.16 10.51
CA THR A 123 -3.36 -16.14 11.91
C THR A 123 -2.18 -15.79 12.85
N GLN A 124 -0.98 -16.38 12.62
CA GLN A 124 0.22 -16.04 13.40
C GLN A 124 0.68 -14.58 13.19
N LEU A 125 0.39 -14.01 12.04
CA LEU A 125 0.61 -12.60 11.74
C LEU A 125 -0.45 -11.66 12.34
N GLY A 126 -1.43 -12.21 13.07
CA GLY A 126 -2.51 -11.43 13.69
C GLY A 126 -3.55 -10.88 12.71
N ILE A 127 -3.57 -11.40 11.48
CA ILE A 127 -4.48 -10.95 10.42
C ILE A 127 -5.73 -11.83 10.44
N ASP A 128 -6.89 -11.22 10.68
CA ASP A 128 -8.17 -11.92 10.76
C ASP A 128 -8.78 -12.22 9.36
N GLU A 129 -9.98 -12.82 9.35
CA GLU A 129 -10.67 -13.22 8.11
C GLU A 129 -11.10 -12.01 7.24
N ALA A 130 -11.22 -10.82 7.81
CA ALA A 130 -11.49 -9.57 7.08
C ALA A 130 -10.20 -8.88 6.61
N GLY A 131 -9.02 -9.43 6.94
CA GLY A 131 -7.72 -8.83 6.63
C GLY A 131 -7.31 -7.71 7.61
N LEU A 132 -7.97 -7.63 8.76
CA LEU A 132 -7.66 -6.63 9.78
C LEU A 132 -6.53 -7.13 10.68
N ASP A 133 -5.59 -6.26 11.00
CA ASP A 133 -4.56 -6.49 11.99
C ASP A 133 -5.01 -6.05 13.42
N GLU A 134 -4.11 -6.15 14.37
CA GLU A 134 -4.41 -5.79 15.75
C GLU A 134 -4.76 -4.31 15.91
N MET A 135 -4.06 -3.43 15.19
CA MET A 135 -4.31 -1.99 15.24
C MET A 135 -5.67 -1.64 14.63
N ASP A 136 -5.99 -2.23 13.48
CA ASP A 136 -7.30 -2.04 12.84
C ASP A 136 -8.43 -2.41 13.80
N ARG A 137 -8.33 -3.59 14.45
CA ARG A 137 -9.34 -4.05 15.42
C ARG A 137 -9.43 -3.12 16.63
N LYS A 138 -8.30 -2.64 17.15
CA LYS A 138 -8.26 -1.69 18.27
C LYS A 138 -8.96 -0.38 17.92
N ILE A 139 -8.71 0.15 16.73
CA ILE A 139 -9.40 1.35 16.23
C ILE A 139 -10.91 1.12 16.15
N LEU A 140 -11.33 0.00 15.53
CA LEU A 140 -12.75 -0.33 15.40
C LEU A 140 -13.43 -0.52 16.77
N SER A 141 -12.78 -1.23 17.71
CA SER A 141 -13.30 -1.39 19.08
C SER A 141 -13.46 -0.04 19.78
N VAL A 142 -12.48 0.86 19.67
CA VAL A 142 -12.58 2.21 20.24
C VAL A 142 -13.78 2.97 19.65
N ILE A 143 -13.99 2.90 18.33
CA ILE A 143 -15.10 3.59 17.68
C ILE A 143 -16.44 3.01 18.15
N ILE A 144 -16.55 1.70 18.28
CA ILE A 144 -17.77 1.02 18.70
C ILE A 144 -18.03 1.25 20.19
N ASP A 145 -17.06 0.97 21.04
CA ASP A 145 -17.24 0.89 22.50
C ASP A 145 -17.28 2.27 23.17
N HIS A 146 -16.56 3.25 22.63
CA HIS A 146 -16.45 4.59 23.25
C HIS A 146 -17.22 5.68 22.51
N TYR A 147 -17.61 5.44 21.25
CA TYR A 147 -18.24 6.48 20.40
C TYR A 147 -19.51 5.98 19.68
N ASP A 148 -20.12 4.89 20.13
CA ASP A 148 -21.36 4.33 19.59
C ASP A 148 -21.37 4.16 18.07
N GLY A 149 -20.23 3.80 17.48
CA GLY A 149 -20.05 3.66 16.02
C GLY A 149 -19.72 4.95 15.28
N GLY A 150 -19.50 6.05 15.98
CA GLY A 150 -19.10 7.33 15.40
C GLY A 150 -20.24 8.30 15.11
N PRO A 151 -19.96 9.43 14.47
CA PRO A 151 -18.67 9.86 13.91
C PRO A 151 -17.66 10.34 14.98
N VAL A 152 -16.38 10.05 14.75
CA VAL A 152 -15.28 10.46 15.63
C VAL A 152 -14.10 10.99 14.81
N GLY A 153 -13.45 12.06 15.31
CA GLY A 153 -12.31 12.66 14.62
C GLY A 153 -11.05 11.82 14.76
N VAL A 154 -10.20 11.79 13.72
CA VAL A 154 -8.97 10.99 13.68
C VAL A 154 -8.03 11.29 14.85
N LYS A 155 -7.90 12.56 15.28
CA LYS A 155 -7.10 12.94 16.45
C LYS A 155 -7.60 12.31 17.75
N THR A 156 -8.91 12.20 17.90
CA THR A 156 -9.54 11.57 19.07
C THR A 156 -9.26 10.07 19.07
N ILE A 157 -9.37 9.41 17.90
CA ILE A 157 -9.02 8.00 17.74
C ILE A 157 -7.55 7.79 18.10
N ALA A 158 -6.64 8.60 17.53
CA ALA A 158 -5.20 8.51 17.78
C ALA A 158 -4.86 8.56 19.28
N ILE A 159 -5.46 9.50 20.02
CA ILE A 159 -5.30 9.61 21.47
C ILE A 159 -5.85 8.35 22.17
N SER A 160 -7.03 7.87 21.77
CA SER A 160 -7.67 6.71 22.40
C SER A 160 -6.91 5.40 22.20
N VAL A 161 -6.24 5.23 21.05
CA VAL A 161 -5.42 4.04 20.76
C VAL A 161 -3.97 4.20 21.17
N GLY A 162 -3.53 5.42 21.57
CA GLY A 162 -2.17 5.71 21.98
C GLY A 162 -1.17 5.80 20.85
N GLU A 163 -1.61 6.27 19.66
CA GLU A 163 -0.80 6.39 18.45
C GLU A 163 -0.74 7.83 17.93
N GLU A 164 0.20 8.12 17.06
CA GLU A 164 0.26 9.40 16.38
C GLU A 164 -0.84 9.51 15.30
N THR A 165 -1.37 10.72 15.11
CA THR A 165 -2.43 10.97 14.11
C THR A 165 -2.02 10.52 12.71
N ASN A 166 -0.77 10.76 12.32
CA ASN A 166 -0.27 10.38 11.00
C ASN A 166 -0.25 8.85 10.79
N THR A 167 0.02 8.09 11.86
CA THR A 167 -0.02 6.61 11.84
C THR A 167 -1.43 6.09 11.58
N ILE A 168 -2.44 6.79 12.10
CA ILE A 168 -3.86 6.42 11.90
C ILE A 168 -4.37 6.82 10.51
N GLU A 169 -3.79 7.88 9.90
CA GLU A 169 -4.20 8.36 8.57
C GLU A 169 -3.59 7.54 7.41
N GLU A 170 -2.51 6.77 7.64
CA GLU A 170 -1.84 5.90 6.67
C GLU A 170 -2.50 4.53 6.53
#